data_19fa40052cf9bea28c6ed2b60f854c27
#
_entry.id   19fa40052cf9bea28c6ed2b60f854c27
#
_cell.length_a   1.000
_cell.length_b   1.000
_cell.length_c   1.000
_cell.angle_alpha   90.00
_cell.angle_beta   90.00
_cell.angle_gamma   90.00
#
_symmetry.space_group_name_H-M   'P 1'
#
loop_
_entity.id
_entity.type
_entity.pdbx_description
1 polymer ?
#
loop_
_entity_poly.entity_id
_entity_poly.type
_entity_poly.pdbx_seq_one_letter_code
_entity_poly.pdbx_strand_id
1 'polypeptide(L)'
;MPHEEVNPAMNVLDELDAAQLRTDVPEFRPGDTVDVGVRVVEGNRSRVQRFQGVVIRRQGGGARETFTVRKVSFGVGVERTFPVHTPVIEDIKVVTRGDVRRAKLYYLRELRGKKAKIKEKRETVPHTKGAARTAVPAAPVTTTEADPAATPAPPTAAPSAPAEA
;
A
#
# COMPACT_ATOMS: atom_id res chain seq x y z
N MET A 1 2.61 31.12 -28.74
CA MET A 1 2.56 31.25 -27.29
C MET A 1 1.10 31.22 -26.91
N PRO A 2 0.55 30.12 -26.37
CA PRO A 2 -0.82 30.12 -25.87
C PRO A 2 -0.85 31.04 -24.64
N HIS A 3 -1.64 32.08 -24.69
CA HIS A 3 -1.97 32.93 -23.56
C HIS A 3 -2.82 32.06 -22.62
N GLU A 4 -2.27 31.68 -21.50
CA GLU A 4 -2.97 31.06 -20.40
C GLU A 4 -4.00 32.11 -19.92
N GLU A 5 -5.26 31.91 -20.28
CA GLU A 5 -6.36 32.75 -19.80
C GLU A 5 -6.50 32.53 -18.30
N VAL A 6 -5.89 33.43 -17.53
CA VAL A 6 -6.08 33.51 -16.09
C VAL A 6 -7.56 33.80 -15.85
N ASN A 7 -8.28 32.82 -15.32
CA ASN A 7 -9.69 32.93 -15.00
C ASN A 7 -9.84 34.01 -13.88
N PRO A 8 -10.46 35.19 -14.18
CA PRO A 8 -10.48 36.34 -13.26
C PRO A 8 -11.28 36.09 -11.96
N ALA A 9 -11.91 34.91 -11.82
CA ALA A 9 -12.66 34.53 -10.64
C ALA A 9 -11.84 33.67 -9.65
N MET A 10 -10.60 33.30 -10.02
CA MET A 10 -9.74 32.52 -9.11
C MET A 10 -9.06 33.43 -8.10
N ASN A 11 -9.26 33.14 -6.83
CA ASN A 11 -8.60 33.85 -5.73
C ASN A 11 -7.11 33.49 -5.74
N VAL A 12 -6.22 34.41 -5.45
CA VAL A 12 -4.76 34.17 -5.35
C VAL A 12 -4.44 32.97 -4.42
N LEU A 13 -5.28 32.75 -3.40
CA LEU A 13 -5.17 31.59 -2.52
C LEU A 13 -5.45 30.27 -3.22
N ASP A 14 -6.40 30.25 -4.16
CA ASP A 14 -6.75 29.02 -4.90
C ASP A 14 -5.63 28.64 -5.88
N GLU A 15 -4.93 29.63 -6.45
CA GLU A 15 -3.75 29.40 -7.29
C GLU A 15 -2.59 28.79 -6.47
N LEU A 16 -2.34 29.33 -5.27
CA LEU A 16 -1.32 28.80 -4.38
C LEU A 16 -1.65 27.38 -3.89
N ASP A 17 -2.92 27.14 -3.58
CA ASP A 17 -3.39 25.81 -3.20
C ASP A 17 -3.23 24.82 -4.37
N ALA A 18 -3.56 25.24 -5.59
CA ALA A 18 -3.40 24.42 -6.80
C ALA A 18 -1.93 24.07 -7.07
N ALA A 19 -1.01 25.01 -6.86
CA ALA A 19 0.43 24.78 -7.03
C ALA A 19 1.01 23.78 -6.02
N GLN A 20 0.36 23.61 -4.86
CA GLN A 20 0.81 22.67 -3.81
C GLN A 20 0.19 21.26 -3.94
N LEU A 21 -0.75 21.06 -4.86
CA LEU A 21 -1.39 19.77 -5.05
C LEU A 21 -0.41 18.76 -5.66
N ARG A 22 -0.28 17.60 -5.02
CA ARG A 22 0.44 16.45 -5.56
C ARG A 22 -0.46 15.66 -6.48
N THR A 23 0.07 15.23 -7.62
CA THR A 23 -0.64 14.43 -8.64
C THR A 23 -0.40 12.93 -8.49
N ASP A 24 0.60 12.53 -7.71
CA ASP A 24 1.04 11.15 -7.50
C ASP A 24 0.25 10.41 -6.40
N VAL A 25 -0.80 11.01 -5.86
CA VAL A 25 -1.62 10.43 -4.80
C VAL A 25 -2.65 9.46 -5.40
N PRO A 26 -2.65 8.17 -5.00
CA PRO A 26 -3.66 7.23 -5.45
C PRO A 26 -5.04 7.57 -4.91
N GLU A 27 -6.08 7.17 -5.62
CA GLU A 27 -7.44 7.29 -5.11
C GLU A 27 -7.69 6.20 -4.04
N PHE A 28 -7.96 6.63 -2.81
CA PHE A 28 -8.33 5.76 -1.70
C PHE A 28 -9.48 6.37 -0.89
N ARG A 29 -10.20 5.53 -0.17
CA ARG A 29 -11.36 5.91 0.64
C ARG A 29 -11.21 5.44 2.09
N PRO A 30 -12.00 5.99 3.04
CA PRO A 30 -12.10 5.41 4.37
C PRO A 30 -12.47 3.92 4.28
N GLY A 31 -11.79 3.08 5.05
CA GLY A 31 -11.93 1.62 5.01
C GLY A 31 -10.81 0.92 4.24
N ASP A 32 -10.12 1.61 3.35
CA ASP A 32 -9.00 1.02 2.63
C ASP A 32 -7.79 0.84 3.55
N THR A 33 -7.03 -0.22 3.31
CA THR A 33 -5.73 -0.41 3.96
C THR A 33 -4.67 0.23 3.09
N VAL A 34 -3.95 1.18 3.65
CA VAL A 34 -2.89 1.91 2.98
C VAL A 34 -1.54 1.68 3.67
N ASP A 35 -0.48 1.73 2.89
CA ASP A 35 0.90 1.75 3.36
C ASP A 35 1.51 3.11 3.00
N VAL A 36 1.82 3.90 4.01
CA VAL A 36 2.33 5.27 3.88
C VAL A 36 3.81 5.28 4.18
N GLY A 37 4.62 5.69 3.22
CA GLY A 37 6.05 5.93 3.38
C GLY A 37 6.29 7.33 3.95
N VAL A 38 6.68 7.42 5.20
CA VAL A 38 6.94 8.70 5.89
C VAL A 38 8.44 8.92 5.99
N ARG A 39 8.91 10.03 5.46
CA ARG A 39 10.31 10.45 5.62
C ARG A 39 10.52 10.98 7.04
N VAL A 40 11.42 10.35 7.77
CA VAL A 40 11.83 10.76 9.11
C VAL A 40 13.28 11.21 9.04
N VAL A 41 13.56 12.41 9.54
CA VAL A 41 14.91 12.97 9.62
C VAL A 41 15.35 12.94 11.08
N GLU A 42 16.43 12.23 11.35
CA GLU A 42 17.01 12.08 12.69
C GLU A 42 18.47 12.55 12.63
N GLY A 43 18.72 13.77 13.09
CA GLY A 43 20.03 14.41 12.96
C GLY A 43 20.44 14.53 11.48
N ASN A 44 21.55 13.94 11.11
CA ASN A 44 22.08 13.96 9.74
C ASN A 44 21.61 12.82 8.84
N ARG A 45 20.73 11.94 9.35
CA ARG A 45 20.23 10.79 8.59
C ARG A 45 18.74 10.97 8.30
N SER A 46 18.37 10.64 7.06
CA SER A 46 16.96 10.55 6.66
C SER A 46 16.63 9.09 6.35
N ARG A 47 15.49 8.62 6.82
CA ARG A 47 14.97 7.28 6.53
C ARG A 47 13.48 7.32 6.24
N VAL A 48 13.02 6.38 5.44
CA VAL A 48 11.59 6.18 5.19
C VAL A 48 11.04 5.17 6.17
N GLN A 49 10.06 5.58 6.95
CA GLN A 49 9.35 4.71 7.87
C GLN A 49 7.98 4.35 7.30
N ARG A 50 7.71 3.06 7.13
CA ARG A 50 6.42 2.58 6.66
C ARG A 50 5.38 2.59 7.77
N PHE A 51 4.20 3.13 7.47
CA PHE A 51 3.05 3.15 8.36
C PHE A 51 1.86 2.51 7.65
N GLN A 52 1.70 1.19 7.82
CA GLN A 52 0.60 0.45 7.24
C GLN A 52 -0.58 0.37 8.20
N GLY A 53 -1.77 0.68 7.72
CA GLY A 53 -2.99 0.64 8.52
C GLY A 53 -4.25 0.94 7.72
N VAL A 54 -5.36 0.99 8.41
CA VAL A 54 -6.69 1.27 7.84
C VAL A 54 -6.98 2.76 7.91
N VAL A 55 -7.46 3.34 6.82
CA VAL A 55 -7.94 4.73 6.78
C VAL A 55 -9.27 4.81 7.50
N ILE A 56 -9.32 5.52 8.63
CA ILE A 56 -10.56 5.70 9.41
C ILE A 56 -11.33 6.96 9.03
N ARG A 57 -10.63 7.93 8.46
CA ARG A 57 -11.21 9.23 8.09
C ARG A 57 -10.41 9.89 6.98
N ARG A 58 -11.10 10.52 6.05
CA ARG A 58 -10.54 11.45 5.06
C ARG A 58 -11.41 12.70 5.08
N GLN A 59 -10.81 13.88 5.15
CA GLN A 59 -11.53 15.14 5.27
C GLN A 59 -10.73 16.31 4.71
N GLY A 60 -11.43 17.40 4.38
CA GLY A 60 -10.88 18.59 3.77
C GLY A 60 -10.98 18.51 2.25
N GLY A 61 -10.41 19.48 1.57
CA GLY A 61 -10.33 19.58 0.13
C GLY A 61 -9.14 20.42 -0.28
N GLY A 62 -8.63 20.22 -1.49
CA GLY A 62 -7.45 20.91 -2.00
C GLY A 62 -6.21 20.62 -1.14
N ALA A 63 -5.33 21.60 -0.98
CA ALA A 63 -4.08 21.45 -0.23
C ALA A 63 -4.28 21.11 1.26
N ARG A 64 -5.47 21.41 1.82
CA ARG A 64 -5.81 21.15 3.23
C ARG A 64 -6.42 19.78 3.49
N GLU A 65 -6.43 18.90 2.51
CA GLU A 65 -6.97 17.55 2.68
C GLU A 65 -6.09 16.71 3.60
N THR A 66 -6.74 16.01 4.55
CA THR A 66 -6.07 15.15 5.53
C THR A 66 -6.75 13.79 5.63
N PHE A 67 -5.96 12.77 5.95
CA PHE A 67 -6.47 11.43 6.22
C PHE A 67 -5.85 10.86 7.50
N THR A 68 -6.61 10.07 8.22
CA THR A 68 -6.17 9.42 9.46
C THR A 68 -6.08 7.93 9.26
N VAL A 69 -4.91 7.37 9.54
CA VAL A 69 -4.63 5.94 9.45
C VAL A 69 -4.52 5.35 10.85
N ARG A 70 -5.19 4.22 11.06
CA ARG A 70 -5.14 3.46 12.30
C ARG A 70 -4.48 2.12 12.08
N LYS A 71 -3.52 1.79 12.94
CA LYS A 71 -2.95 0.44 13.05
C LYS A 71 -2.97 -0.05 14.48
N VAL A 72 -2.93 -1.35 14.67
CA VAL A 72 -2.74 -1.98 15.97
C VAL A 72 -1.33 -2.52 16.03
N SER A 73 -0.53 -2.05 16.98
CA SER A 73 0.83 -2.51 17.22
C SER A 73 0.91 -3.03 18.65
N PHE A 74 1.32 -4.29 18.82
CA PHE A 74 1.43 -4.94 20.14
C PHE A 74 0.18 -4.79 21.03
N GLY A 75 -1.02 -4.87 20.40
CA GLY A 75 -2.29 -4.71 21.13
C GLY A 75 -2.71 -3.27 21.38
N VAL A 76 -1.85 -2.29 21.09
CA VAL A 76 -2.15 -0.87 21.24
C VAL A 76 -2.59 -0.27 19.90
N GLY A 77 -3.72 0.43 19.89
CA GLY A 77 -4.21 1.16 18.73
C GLY A 77 -3.46 2.48 18.55
N VAL A 78 -2.79 2.64 17.43
CA VAL A 78 -2.06 3.86 17.07
C VAL A 78 -2.76 4.53 15.90
N GLU A 79 -3.06 5.81 16.03
CA GLU A 79 -3.64 6.63 14.98
C GLU A 79 -2.71 7.76 14.62
N ARG A 80 -2.56 8.00 13.33
CA ARG A 80 -1.78 9.12 12.82
C ARG A 80 -2.53 9.84 11.71
N THR A 81 -2.61 11.16 11.80
CA THR A 81 -3.23 12.00 10.76
C THR A 81 -2.13 12.59 9.89
N PHE A 82 -2.34 12.46 8.59
CA PHE A 82 -1.42 12.94 7.57
C PHE A 82 -2.13 13.93 6.65
N PRO A 83 -1.54 15.09 6.33
CA PRO A 83 -1.95 15.87 5.17
C PRO A 83 -1.65 15.08 3.89
N VAL A 84 -2.54 15.11 2.91
CA VAL A 84 -2.39 14.34 1.66
C VAL A 84 -1.22 14.86 0.83
N HIS A 85 -1.10 16.18 0.73
CA HIS A 85 -0.15 16.88 -0.16
C HIS A 85 1.17 17.28 0.52
N THR A 86 1.49 16.67 1.68
CA THR A 86 2.74 16.99 2.39
C THR A 86 3.97 16.37 1.72
N PRO A 87 5.11 17.09 1.65
CA PRO A 87 6.37 16.55 1.12
C PRO A 87 7.03 15.52 2.07
N VAL A 88 6.54 15.41 3.31
CA VAL A 88 7.01 14.42 4.29
C VAL A 88 6.59 13.00 3.90
N ILE A 89 5.50 12.86 3.16
CA ILE A 89 5.08 11.57 2.61
C ILE A 89 5.80 11.34 1.29
N GLU A 90 6.57 10.26 1.22
CA GLU A 90 7.27 9.86 0.01
C GLU A 90 6.33 9.15 -0.95
N ASP A 91 5.64 8.11 -0.47
CA ASP A 91 4.67 7.36 -1.26
C ASP A 91 3.46 6.93 -0.42
N ILE A 92 2.34 6.68 -1.11
CA ILE A 92 1.12 6.10 -0.56
C ILE A 92 0.75 4.93 -1.45
N LYS A 93 0.65 3.73 -0.88
CA LYS A 93 0.21 2.53 -1.61
C LYS A 93 -1.09 2.01 -1.02
N VAL A 94 -2.06 1.75 -1.87
CA VAL A 94 -3.29 1.06 -1.48
C VAL A 94 -3.02 -0.44 -1.52
N VAL A 95 -3.10 -1.08 -0.35
CA VAL A 95 -2.86 -2.53 -0.18
C VAL A 95 -4.13 -3.32 -0.44
N THR A 96 -5.23 -2.91 0.20
CA THR A 96 -6.55 -3.53 0.00
C THR A 96 -7.63 -2.47 0.03
N ARG A 97 -8.66 -2.66 -0.79
CA ARG A 97 -9.85 -1.79 -0.77
C ARG A 97 -10.88 -2.37 0.17
N GLY A 98 -11.40 -1.54 1.07
CA GLY A 98 -12.39 -1.93 2.06
C GLY A 98 -13.82 -1.65 1.62
N ASP A 99 -14.74 -2.56 1.96
CA ASP A 99 -16.18 -2.35 1.76
C ASP A 99 -16.80 -1.82 3.04
N VAL A 100 -17.04 -0.51 3.08
CA VAL A 100 -17.61 0.20 4.23
C VAL A 100 -18.77 1.11 3.80
N ARG A 101 -19.75 1.27 4.70
CA ARG A 101 -20.92 2.11 4.47
C ARG A 101 -20.82 3.50 5.10
N ARG A 102 -19.76 3.79 5.86
CA ARG A 102 -19.57 5.04 6.60
C ARG A 102 -18.29 5.74 6.17
N ALA A 103 -18.33 7.07 6.11
CA ALA A 103 -17.18 7.89 5.78
C ALA A 103 -16.21 8.08 6.97
N LYS A 104 -16.68 7.84 8.20
CA LYS A 104 -15.88 7.96 9.44
C LYS A 104 -16.03 6.69 10.25
N LEU A 105 -14.92 5.98 10.50
CA LEU A 105 -14.91 4.62 11.05
C LEU A 105 -14.44 4.62 12.50
N TYR A 106 -14.93 5.56 13.33
CA TYR A 106 -14.49 5.67 14.73
C TYR A 106 -14.84 4.47 15.59
N TYR A 107 -15.85 3.71 15.21
CA TYR A 107 -16.23 2.48 15.89
C TYR A 107 -15.12 1.41 15.90
N LEU A 108 -14.15 1.51 14.99
CA LEU A 108 -12.98 0.61 14.97
C LEU A 108 -12.08 0.78 16.20
N ARG A 109 -12.20 1.89 16.92
CA ARG A 109 -11.42 2.14 18.14
C ARG A 109 -11.78 1.17 19.26
N GLU A 110 -13.06 0.80 19.35
CA GLU A 110 -13.61 -0.09 20.37
C GLU A 110 -13.50 -1.56 19.97
N LEU A 111 -13.41 -1.84 18.67
CA LEU A 111 -13.39 -3.20 18.16
C LEU A 111 -11.97 -3.77 18.15
N ARG A 112 -11.86 -5.06 18.52
CA ARG A 112 -10.61 -5.83 18.50
C ARG A 112 -10.78 -7.18 17.81
N GLY A 113 -9.68 -7.72 17.28
CA GLY A 113 -9.65 -9.04 16.67
C GLY A 113 -10.53 -9.16 15.42
N LYS A 114 -11.27 -10.24 15.29
CA LYS A 114 -12.09 -10.54 14.11
C LYS A 114 -13.17 -9.49 13.82
N LYS A 115 -13.71 -8.84 14.85
CA LYS A 115 -14.77 -7.81 14.72
C LYS A 115 -14.22 -6.50 14.11
N ALA A 116 -12.93 -6.22 14.25
CA ALA A 116 -12.27 -5.06 13.67
C ALA A 116 -11.86 -5.25 12.20
N LYS A 117 -11.99 -6.47 11.66
CA LYS A 117 -11.61 -6.76 10.28
C LYS A 117 -12.65 -6.23 9.31
N ILE A 118 -12.25 -5.32 8.42
CA ILE A 118 -13.08 -4.81 7.34
C ILE A 118 -13.12 -5.83 6.21
N LYS A 119 -14.28 -6.00 5.58
CA LYS A 119 -14.43 -6.84 4.39
C LYS A 119 -13.73 -6.18 3.22
N GLU A 120 -13.00 -6.97 2.46
CA GLU A 120 -12.38 -6.52 1.23
C GLU A 120 -13.44 -6.35 0.13
N LYS A 121 -13.40 -5.20 -0.53
CA LYS A 121 -14.22 -4.94 -1.71
C LYS A 121 -13.65 -5.73 -2.87
N ARG A 122 -14.30 -6.82 -3.24
CA ARG A 122 -13.97 -7.56 -4.45
C ARG A 122 -14.38 -6.70 -5.66
N GLU A 123 -13.44 -6.34 -6.48
CA GLU A 123 -13.77 -5.82 -7.81
C GLU A 123 -14.43 -6.98 -8.55
N THR A 124 -15.73 -6.86 -8.78
CA THR A 124 -16.44 -7.72 -9.74
C THR A 124 -15.89 -7.36 -11.09
N VAL A 125 -14.88 -8.09 -11.55
CA VAL A 125 -14.52 -8.09 -12.97
C VAL A 125 -15.82 -8.50 -13.67
N PRO A 126 -16.38 -7.67 -14.58
CA PRO A 126 -17.55 -8.10 -15.31
C PRO A 126 -17.15 -9.37 -16.07
N HIS A 127 -17.73 -10.50 -15.67
CA HIS A 127 -17.63 -11.73 -16.42
C HIS A 127 -18.30 -11.45 -17.76
N THR A 128 -17.49 -11.19 -18.76
CA THR A 128 -17.93 -11.22 -20.16
C THR A 128 -18.32 -12.68 -20.42
N LYS A 129 -19.60 -12.98 -20.24
CA LYS A 129 -20.20 -14.21 -20.76
C LYS A 129 -20.03 -14.17 -22.28
N GLY A 130 -19.13 -14.98 -22.80
CA GLY A 130 -19.02 -15.20 -24.23
C GLY A 130 -17.63 -14.95 -24.82
N ALA A 131 -16.64 -15.73 -24.44
CA ALA A 131 -15.54 -16.03 -25.35
C ALA A 131 -15.45 -17.56 -25.44
N ALA A 132 -15.77 -18.03 -26.63
CA ALA A 132 -15.74 -19.42 -27.03
C ALA A 132 -14.43 -20.10 -26.60
N ARG A 133 -14.58 -21.27 -26.01
CA ARG A 133 -13.47 -22.22 -25.80
C ARG A 133 -12.88 -22.60 -27.16
N THR A 134 -11.86 -21.90 -27.58
CA THR A 134 -11.02 -22.35 -28.66
C THR A 134 -10.11 -23.44 -28.07
N ALA A 135 -10.40 -24.66 -28.47
CA ALA A 135 -9.63 -25.84 -28.15
C ALA A 135 -8.19 -25.64 -28.66
N VAL A 136 -7.23 -25.75 -27.78
CA VAL A 136 -5.81 -25.87 -28.14
C VAL A 136 -5.57 -27.33 -28.52
N PRO A 137 -5.07 -27.60 -29.73
CA PRO A 137 -4.73 -28.98 -30.10
C PRO A 137 -3.50 -29.43 -29.31
N ALA A 138 -3.60 -30.61 -28.72
CA ALA A 138 -2.52 -31.32 -28.07
C ALA A 138 -1.41 -31.64 -29.09
N ALA A 139 -0.17 -31.25 -28.79
CA ALA A 139 1.01 -31.72 -29.47
C ALA A 139 1.61 -32.88 -28.68
N PRO A 140 2.19 -33.92 -29.36
CA PRO A 140 2.51 -35.20 -28.77
C PRO A 140 3.78 -35.16 -27.91
N VAL A 141 3.70 -35.88 -26.81
CA VAL A 141 4.82 -36.24 -25.94
C VAL A 141 5.80 -37.17 -26.68
N THR A 142 7.04 -36.74 -26.80
CA THR A 142 8.13 -37.66 -27.17
C THR A 142 8.85 -38.04 -25.88
N THR A 143 8.64 -39.26 -25.48
CA THR A 143 9.38 -39.99 -24.46
C THR A 143 10.82 -40.19 -24.95
N THR A 144 11.81 -39.77 -24.20
CA THR A 144 13.16 -40.30 -24.24
C THR A 144 13.62 -40.59 -22.83
N GLU A 145 13.70 -41.86 -22.60
CA GLU A 145 14.26 -42.58 -21.46
C GLU A 145 15.80 -42.48 -21.48
N ALA A 146 16.41 -42.18 -20.33
CA ALA A 146 17.68 -42.73 -19.90
C ALA A 146 18.06 -42.25 -18.51
N ASP A 147 18.06 -43.11 -17.61
CA ASP A 147 18.62 -43.39 -16.30
C ASP A 147 20.18 -43.35 -16.26
N PRO A 148 20.84 -43.60 -15.12
CA PRO A 148 20.83 -42.99 -13.76
C PRO A 148 22.22 -42.56 -13.26
N ALA A 149 22.27 -42.21 -11.98
CA ALA A 149 23.44 -42.20 -11.08
C ALA A 149 24.37 -40.97 -11.08
N ALA A 150 24.33 -40.29 -9.97
CA ALA A 150 25.45 -40.14 -9.01
C ALA A 150 25.14 -39.13 -7.90
N THR A 151 24.93 -39.69 -6.76
CA THR A 151 25.14 -39.03 -5.47
C THR A 151 26.61 -38.68 -5.31
N PRO A 152 26.98 -37.54 -4.77
CA PRO A 152 27.94 -37.56 -3.70
C PRO A 152 27.53 -36.79 -2.44
N ALA A 153 27.88 -37.40 -1.36
CA ALA A 153 27.69 -37.07 0.03
C ALA A 153 28.35 -35.74 0.50
N PRO A 154 27.96 -35.26 1.69
CA PRO A 154 28.47 -34.03 2.27
C PRO A 154 29.86 -34.22 2.94
N PRO A 155 30.71 -33.21 2.98
CA PRO A 155 31.88 -33.27 3.85
C PRO A 155 31.52 -32.78 5.26
N THR A 156 31.65 -33.71 6.14
CA THR A 156 31.85 -33.62 7.58
C THR A 156 33.13 -32.85 7.92
N ALA A 157 33.11 -32.22 9.07
CA ALA A 157 34.19 -31.98 10.05
C ALA A 157 34.44 -30.51 10.41
N ALA A 158 33.96 -30.17 11.57
CA ALA A 158 34.73 -29.43 12.59
C ALA A 158 35.91 -30.34 13.07
N PRO A 159 36.86 -29.93 13.89
CA PRO A 159 36.88 -28.94 14.95
C PRO A 159 38.22 -28.17 15.10
N SER A 160 38.32 -27.17 15.92
CA SER A 160 39.24 -27.09 17.06
C SER A 160 39.45 -25.65 17.51
N ALA A 161 39.08 -25.40 18.74
CA ALA A 161 39.81 -24.48 19.61
C ALA A 161 41.16 -25.18 20.05
N PRO A 162 42.19 -24.49 20.49
CA PRO A 162 42.30 -23.99 21.86
C PRO A 162 43.04 -22.62 21.92
N ALA A 163 42.75 -21.78 22.93
CA ALA A 163 43.42 -21.66 24.24
C ALA A 163 44.79 -20.93 24.24
N GLU A 164 44.84 -19.96 25.15
CA GLU A 164 46.00 -19.44 25.87
C GLU A 164 46.99 -18.47 25.16
N ALA A 165 46.97 -17.24 25.58
CA ALA A 165 47.94 -16.61 26.52
C ALA A 165 47.47 -15.17 26.79
#